data_95944d5c226c20c920b34b85f50f7265
#
_entry.id   95944d5c226c20c920b34b85f50f7265
#
_cell.length_a   1.000
_cell.length_b   1.000
_cell.length_c   1.000
_cell.angle_alpha   90.00
_cell.angle_beta   90.00
_cell.angle_gamma   90.00
#
_symmetry.space_group_name_H-M   'P 1'
#
loop_
_entity.id
_entity.type
_entity.pdbx_description
1 polymer ?
#
loop_
_entity_poly.entity_id
_entity_poly.type
_entity_poly.pdbx_seq_one_letter_code
_entity_poly.pdbx_strand_id
1 'polypeptide(L)'
;MARIYASLFERLVANTYEPENDQACWTWKGKLHYKGYGQLNARIDGKHTTMFAHRCMAEIMLERKLEPNEEPDHLCLNRACINPDHLDPVTRKVNLDRKVARMKAMRKGAKVMPV
;
A
#
# COMPACT_ATOMS: atom_id res chain seq x y z
N MET A 1 -21.20 4.82 -1.76
CA MET A 1 -19.95 4.08 -1.41
C MET A 1 -19.25 3.54 -2.65
N ALA A 2 -19.90 2.71 -3.45
CA ALA A 2 -19.30 2.14 -4.67
C ALA A 2 -18.80 3.22 -5.65
N ARG A 3 -19.52 4.31 -5.81
CA ARG A 3 -19.15 5.41 -6.69
C ARG A 3 -17.84 6.09 -6.25
N ILE A 4 -17.66 6.27 -4.94
CA ILE A 4 -16.44 6.87 -4.39
C ILE A 4 -15.24 5.95 -4.64
N TYR A 5 -15.41 4.66 -4.41
CA TYR A 5 -14.33 3.69 -4.61
C TYR A 5 -13.91 3.58 -6.09
N ALA A 6 -14.88 3.60 -7.02
CA ALA A 6 -14.56 3.57 -8.44
C ALA A 6 -13.73 4.79 -8.86
N SER A 7 -14.13 5.99 -8.41
CA SER A 7 -13.41 7.23 -8.69
C SER A 7 -12.02 7.24 -8.07
N LEU A 8 -11.88 6.77 -6.83
CA LEU A 8 -10.58 6.66 -6.16
C LEU A 8 -9.67 5.66 -6.86
N PHE A 9 -10.21 4.51 -7.27
CA PHE A 9 -9.43 3.51 -8.00
C PHE A 9 -8.84 4.10 -9.28
N GLU A 10 -9.64 4.79 -10.07
CA GLU A 10 -9.18 5.44 -11.30
C GLU A 10 -8.07 6.44 -11.02
N ARG A 11 -8.21 7.25 -9.97
CA ARG A 11 -7.19 8.23 -9.58
C ARG A 11 -5.91 7.54 -9.12
N LEU A 12 -6.02 6.46 -8.36
CA LEU A 12 -4.86 5.70 -7.89
C LEU A 12 -4.08 5.14 -9.07
N VAL A 13 -4.77 4.48 -10.00
CA VAL A 13 -4.14 3.89 -11.19
C VAL A 13 -3.49 4.97 -12.06
N ALA A 14 -4.17 6.11 -12.23
CA ALA A 14 -3.65 7.22 -13.04
C ALA A 14 -2.37 7.83 -12.46
N ASN A 15 -2.11 7.63 -11.18
CA ASN A 15 -0.93 8.17 -10.49
C ASN A 15 0.14 7.13 -10.19
N THR A 16 0.18 6.06 -10.98
CA THR A 16 1.25 5.07 -10.93
C THR A 16 2.00 5.06 -12.24
N TYR A 17 3.28 4.68 -12.17
CA TYR A 17 4.05 4.38 -13.38
C TYR A 17 3.48 3.12 -14.00
N GLU A 18 3.47 3.03 -15.31
CA GLU A 18 2.97 1.86 -16.01
C GLU A 18 3.83 0.64 -15.66
N PRO A 19 3.23 -0.45 -15.15
CA PRO A 19 4.01 -1.63 -14.77
C PRO A 19 4.51 -2.38 -16.00
N GLU A 20 5.70 -2.96 -15.89
CA GLU A 20 6.31 -3.74 -16.98
C GLU A 20 5.54 -5.02 -17.29
N ASN A 21 4.86 -5.58 -16.31
CA ASN A 21 4.06 -6.80 -16.45
C ASN A 21 3.04 -6.86 -15.32
N ASP A 22 2.16 -7.88 -15.34
CA ASP A 22 1.07 -8.02 -14.38
C ASP A 22 1.55 -8.24 -12.93
N GLN A 23 2.78 -8.71 -12.75
CA GLN A 23 3.33 -9.02 -11.43
C GLN A 23 4.21 -7.90 -10.88
N ALA A 24 4.50 -6.89 -11.69
CA ALA A 24 5.36 -5.79 -11.28
C ALA A 24 4.67 -4.87 -10.28
N CYS A 25 5.47 -4.09 -9.56
CA CYS A 25 4.93 -3.05 -8.67
C CYS A 25 4.19 -1.99 -9.46
N TRP A 26 3.09 -1.51 -8.88
CA TRP A 26 2.42 -0.29 -9.34
C TRP A 26 2.98 0.85 -8.50
N THR A 27 4.09 1.42 -8.94
CA THR A 27 4.81 2.41 -8.15
C THR A 27 4.14 3.79 -8.27
N TRP A 28 3.84 4.37 -7.12
CA TRP A 28 3.21 5.69 -7.02
C TRP A 28 4.13 6.77 -7.57
N LYS A 29 3.63 7.59 -8.46
CA LYS A 29 4.39 8.72 -9.03
C LYS A 29 3.95 10.07 -8.49
N GLY A 30 2.95 10.12 -7.63
CA GLY A 30 2.52 11.33 -6.96
C GLY A 30 3.36 11.64 -5.73
N LYS A 31 2.81 12.45 -4.84
CA LYS A 31 3.51 12.86 -3.61
C LYS A 31 3.80 11.65 -2.72
N LEU A 32 5.00 11.63 -2.15
CA LEU A 32 5.40 10.60 -1.19
C LEU A 32 5.50 11.18 0.21
N HIS A 33 5.06 10.40 1.19
CA HIS A 33 5.32 10.65 2.61
C HIS A 33 6.82 10.48 2.87
N TYR A 34 7.36 11.12 3.90
CA TYR A 34 8.80 11.03 4.20
C TYR A 34 9.28 9.59 4.44
N LYS A 35 8.39 8.69 4.82
CA LYS A 35 8.72 7.26 4.99
C LYS A 35 8.61 6.46 3.68
N GLY A 36 8.28 7.10 2.56
CA GLY A 36 8.23 6.46 1.25
C GLY A 36 6.86 5.98 0.80
N TYR A 37 5.82 6.13 1.61
CA TYR A 37 4.45 5.74 1.22
C TYR A 37 3.82 6.79 0.31
N GLY A 38 3.05 6.36 -0.68
CA GLY A 38 2.29 7.27 -1.54
C GLY A 38 1.20 7.99 -0.77
N GLN A 39 1.03 9.28 -1.04
CA GLN A 39 -0.03 10.11 -0.44
C GLN A 39 -1.01 10.59 -1.50
N LEU A 40 -2.29 10.57 -1.15
CA LEU A 40 -3.38 11.02 -1.99
C LEU A 40 -4.24 12.02 -1.21
N ASN A 41 -4.52 13.16 -1.85
CA ASN A 41 -5.48 14.13 -1.33
C ASN A 41 -6.79 13.97 -2.08
N ALA A 42 -7.88 13.85 -1.35
CA ALA A 42 -9.20 13.70 -1.95
C ALA A 42 -10.25 14.43 -1.10
N ARG A 43 -11.37 14.78 -1.73
CA ARG A 43 -12.56 15.23 -1.00
C ARG A 43 -13.47 14.05 -0.80
N ILE A 44 -13.74 13.74 0.47
CA ILE A 44 -14.65 12.68 0.86
C ILE A 44 -15.74 13.28 1.73
N ASP A 45 -16.98 13.16 1.29
CA ASP A 45 -18.14 13.76 1.97
C ASP A 45 -17.95 15.26 2.23
N GLY A 46 -17.39 15.96 1.22
CA GLY A 46 -17.16 17.41 1.29
C GLY A 46 -15.94 17.82 2.11
N LYS A 47 -15.21 16.89 2.71
CA LYS A 47 -14.03 17.18 3.51
C LYS A 47 -12.75 16.86 2.76
N HIS A 48 -11.80 17.77 2.84
CA HIS A 48 -10.46 17.54 2.32
C HIS A 48 -9.75 16.51 3.20
N THR A 49 -9.34 15.38 2.60
CA THR A 49 -8.75 14.27 3.33
C THR A 49 -7.44 13.87 2.69
N THR A 50 -6.40 13.70 3.51
CA THR A 50 -5.13 13.14 3.09
C THR A 50 -5.07 11.68 3.53
N MET A 51 -4.75 10.78 2.61
CA MET A 51 -4.68 9.36 2.92
C MET A 51 -3.50 8.71 2.22
N PHE A 52 -3.08 7.55 2.73
CA PHE A 52 -2.04 6.77 2.08
C PHE A 52 -2.63 5.99 0.91
N ALA A 53 -1.95 6.04 -0.23
CA ALA A 53 -2.43 5.38 -1.44
C ALA A 53 -2.57 3.86 -1.27
N HIS A 54 -1.62 3.22 -0.58
CA HIS A 54 -1.68 1.77 -0.36
C HIS A 54 -2.83 1.36 0.56
N ARG A 55 -3.15 2.17 1.58
CA ARG A 55 -4.31 1.91 2.44
C ARG A 55 -5.61 2.06 1.66
N CYS A 56 -5.69 3.09 0.84
CA CYS A 56 -6.86 3.32 -0.01
C CYS A 56 -7.09 2.14 -0.96
N MET A 57 -6.04 1.67 -1.62
CA MET A 57 -6.12 0.53 -2.52
C MET A 57 -6.56 -0.74 -1.78
N ALA A 58 -6.02 -1.00 -0.59
CA ALA A 58 -6.40 -2.15 0.21
C ALA A 58 -7.89 -2.10 0.58
N GLU A 59 -8.40 -0.94 0.98
CA GLU A 59 -9.81 -0.77 1.31
C GLU A 59 -10.71 -0.99 0.10
N ILE A 60 -10.30 -0.50 -1.07
CA ILE A 60 -11.05 -0.74 -2.31
C ILE A 60 -11.15 -2.24 -2.61
N MET A 61 -10.05 -2.96 -2.50
CA MET A 61 -10.02 -4.39 -2.78
C MET A 61 -10.83 -5.21 -1.77
N LEU A 62 -10.82 -4.80 -0.50
CA LEU A 62 -11.58 -5.47 0.55
C LEU A 62 -13.04 -5.07 0.58
N GLU A 63 -13.41 -3.99 -0.11
CA GLU A 63 -14.75 -3.39 -0.08
C GLU A 63 -15.19 -3.04 1.34
N ARG A 64 -14.23 -2.66 2.20
CA ARG A 64 -14.45 -2.19 3.56
C ARG A 64 -13.29 -1.33 4.02
N LYS A 65 -13.49 -0.58 5.08
CA LYS A 65 -12.41 0.15 5.73
C LYS A 65 -11.50 -0.80 6.51
N LEU A 66 -10.22 -0.46 6.57
CA LEU A 66 -9.29 -1.19 7.42
C LEU A 66 -9.64 -0.97 8.89
N GLU A 67 -9.47 -2.01 9.70
CA GLU A 67 -9.64 -1.90 11.15
C GLU A 67 -8.55 -1.01 11.74
N PRO A 68 -8.78 -0.39 12.94
CA PRO A 68 -7.80 0.52 13.53
C PRO A 68 -6.40 -0.07 13.75
N ASN A 69 -6.30 -1.39 13.96
CA ASN A 69 -5.02 -2.06 14.17
C ASN A 69 -4.56 -2.83 12.93
N GLU A 70 -5.20 -2.62 11.80
CA GLU A 70 -4.91 -3.32 10.55
C GLU A 70 -4.12 -2.41 9.62
N GLU A 71 -3.10 -2.94 8.98
CA GLU A 71 -2.32 -2.19 8.00
C GLU A 71 -1.91 -3.10 6.84
N PRO A 72 -1.81 -2.55 5.62
CA PRO A 72 -1.36 -3.34 4.48
C PRO A 72 0.15 -3.52 4.54
N ASP A 73 0.61 -4.77 4.61
CA ASP A 73 2.03 -5.09 4.49
C ASP A 73 2.41 -5.13 3.02
N HIS A 74 3.54 -4.53 2.67
CA HIS A 74 4.08 -4.60 1.31
C HIS A 74 4.91 -5.87 1.15
N LEU A 75 4.34 -6.88 0.53
CA LEU A 75 5.04 -8.15 0.28
C LEU A 75 6.25 -7.94 -0.63
N CYS A 76 6.19 -6.95 -1.51
CA CYS A 76 7.27 -6.58 -2.42
C CYS A 76 8.35 -5.70 -1.77
N LEU A 77 8.17 -5.27 -0.53
CA LEU A 77 9.04 -4.37 0.22
C LEU A 77 9.20 -2.97 -0.40
N ASN A 78 8.41 -2.62 -1.42
CA ASN A 78 8.38 -1.29 -2.02
C ASN A 78 7.24 -0.49 -1.41
N ARG A 79 7.54 0.46 -0.54
CA ARG A 79 6.54 1.26 0.16
C ARG A 79 5.69 2.13 -0.75
N ALA A 80 6.21 2.47 -1.92
CA ALA A 80 5.48 3.26 -2.91
C ALA A 80 4.58 2.41 -3.82
N CYS A 81 4.59 1.09 -3.67
CA CYS A 81 3.79 0.19 -4.49
C CYS A 81 2.34 0.15 -3.99
N ILE A 82 1.40 0.22 -4.94
CA ILE A 82 -0.03 0.06 -4.63
C ILE A 82 -0.67 -1.09 -5.39
N ASN A 83 0.14 -2.00 -5.96
CA ASN A 83 -0.41 -3.19 -6.61
C ASN A 83 -1.17 -4.02 -5.56
N PRO A 84 -2.48 -4.27 -5.74
CA PRO A 84 -3.26 -4.99 -4.73
C PRO A 84 -2.74 -6.39 -4.45
N ASP A 85 -2.11 -7.04 -5.41
CA ASP A 85 -1.51 -8.37 -5.23
C ASP A 85 -0.26 -8.34 -4.34
N HIS A 86 0.32 -7.16 -4.14
CA HIS A 86 1.50 -6.96 -3.30
C HIS A 86 1.17 -6.45 -1.90
N LEU A 87 -0.11 -6.23 -1.62
CA LEU A 87 -0.58 -5.69 -0.35
C LEU A 87 -1.29 -6.80 0.43
N ASP A 88 -0.86 -7.02 1.66
CA ASP A 88 -1.45 -8.01 2.56
C ASP A 88 -1.96 -7.32 3.82
N PRO A 89 -3.28 -7.15 3.97
CA PRO A 89 -3.84 -6.52 5.17
C PRO A 89 -3.64 -7.44 6.38
N VAL A 90 -2.87 -6.97 7.33
CA VAL A 90 -2.53 -7.72 8.54
C VAL A 90 -2.60 -6.80 9.76
N THR A 91 -2.63 -7.38 10.95
CA THR A 91 -2.55 -6.58 12.17
C THR A 91 -1.15 -5.98 12.32
N ARG A 92 -1.05 -4.90 13.08
CA ARG A 92 0.25 -4.29 13.40
C ARG A 92 1.20 -5.30 14.01
N LYS A 93 0.69 -6.19 14.87
CA LYS A 93 1.52 -7.23 15.49
C LYS A 93 2.13 -8.16 14.46
N VAL A 94 1.33 -8.68 13.53
CA VAL A 94 1.81 -9.55 12.46
C VAL A 94 2.83 -8.82 11.59
N ASN A 95 2.55 -7.58 11.23
CA ASN A 95 3.45 -6.78 10.41
C ASN A 95 4.78 -6.55 11.11
N LEU A 96 4.76 -6.24 12.40
CA LEU A 96 5.96 -6.07 13.21
C LEU A 96 6.75 -7.38 13.30
N ASP A 97 6.08 -8.50 13.55
CA ASP A 97 6.73 -9.82 13.63
C ASP A 97 7.44 -10.16 12.32
N ARG A 98 6.84 -9.83 11.17
CA ARG A 98 7.45 -10.01 9.85
C ARG A 98 8.71 -9.16 9.69
N LYS A 99 8.67 -7.90 10.13
CA LYS A 99 9.83 -6.99 10.09
C LYS A 99 10.97 -7.52 10.94
N VAL A 100 10.66 -7.96 12.15
CA VAL A 100 11.65 -8.54 13.06
C VAL A 100 12.28 -9.79 12.46
N ALA A 101 11.48 -10.67 11.85
CA ALA A 101 11.98 -11.88 11.19
C ALA A 101 12.94 -11.54 10.05
N ARG A 102 12.62 -10.52 9.22
CA ARG A 102 13.48 -10.05 8.14
C ARG A 102 14.81 -9.51 8.69
N MET A 103 14.76 -8.73 9.76
CA MET A 103 15.97 -8.19 10.41
C MET A 103 16.86 -9.29 10.96
N LYS A 104 16.28 -10.31 11.59
CA LYS A 104 17.04 -11.46 12.09
C LYS A 104 17.71 -12.23 10.95
N ALA A 105 17.01 -12.43 9.85
CA ALA A 105 17.56 -13.09 8.68
C ALA A 105 18.74 -12.32 8.12
N MET A 106 18.64 -10.98 8.05
CA MET A 106 19.72 -10.12 7.59
C MET A 106 20.96 -10.19 8.51
N ARG A 107 20.73 -10.20 9.84
CA ARG A 107 21.85 -10.33 10.80
C ARG A 107 22.60 -11.63 10.67
N LYS A 108 21.93 -12.70 10.25
CA LYS A 108 22.56 -14.01 10.02
C LYS A 108 23.24 -14.10 8.65
N GLY A 109 23.30 -13.01 7.90
CA GLY A 109 23.88 -12.97 6.57
C GLY A 109 23.01 -13.59 5.49
N ALA A 110 21.77 -13.95 5.79
CA ALA A 110 20.84 -14.43 4.79
C ALA A 110 20.40 -13.28 3.89
N LYS A 111 20.30 -13.53 2.59
CA LYS A 111 19.80 -12.54 1.64
C LYS A 111 18.29 -12.53 1.70
N VAL A 112 17.71 -11.37 1.99
CA VAL A 112 16.28 -11.14 1.88
C VAL A 112 16.04 -10.46 0.55
N MET A 113 15.43 -11.18 -0.38
CA MET A 113 15.14 -10.66 -1.70
C MET A 113 13.78 -9.97 -1.71
N PRO A 114 13.68 -8.75 -2.26
CA PRO A 114 12.36 -8.15 -2.54
C PRO A 114 11.63 -9.01 -3.56
N VAL A 115 10.36 -9.17 -3.33
CA VAL A 115 9.54 -9.98 -4.23
C VAL A 115 9.08 -9.16 -5.42
#